data_f349ac2077a7cce375c09a80d5de4e86
#
_entry.id   f349ac2077a7cce375c09a80d5de4e86
#
_cell.length_a   1.000
_cell.length_b   1.000
_cell.length_c   1.000
_cell.angle_alpha   90.00
_cell.angle_beta   90.00
_cell.angle_gamma   90.00
#
_symmetry.space_group_name_H-M   'P 1'
#
loop_
_entity.id
_entity.type
_entity.pdbx_description
1 polymer ?
#
loop_
_entity_poly.entity_id
_entity_poly.type
_entity_poly.pdbx_seq_one_letter_code
_entity_poly.pdbx_strand_id
1 'polypeptide(L)'
;LMPAGATHAFRLWKEAGYSTGLIGKNHCFEQEDDLKLFDVWNDISHGGNESSPTKGMEWFRPQEGRDAVKKQFRNMQPQNPRFAYGTTDLPLEDQSSGLITGQTTRFLEQHKDEPFALWVSFPDPHEPWMVAEEYAAMFPPDKIDLPPWREGEFDDERAPERNRVLYKMLGIEEESSEDIYGLMAAYFGMVRFMDDCL
;
A
#
# COMPACT_ATOMS: atom_id res chain seq x y z
N LEU A 1 -11.35 -0.27 12.92
CA LEU A 1 -10.46 0.04 14.05
C LEU A 1 -10.71 -0.88 15.23
N MET A 2 -9.65 -1.24 15.94
CA MET A 2 -9.73 -2.07 17.14
C MET A 2 -10.40 -1.27 18.27
N PRO A 3 -11.40 -1.82 18.99
CA PRO A 3 -11.97 -1.15 20.15
C PRO A 3 -10.91 -0.96 21.26
N ALA A 4 -10.99 0.17 21.96
CA ALA A 4 -10.06 0.44 23.07
C ALA A 4 -10.10 -0.70 24.12
N GLY A 5 -8.92 -1.17 24.52
CA GLY A 5 -8.77 -2.24 25.51
C GLY A 5 -9.13 -3.65 25.02
N ALA A 6 -9.42 -3.82 23.73
CA ALA A 6 -9.66 -5.15 23.18
C ALA A 6 -8.42 -6.05 23.30
N THR A 7 -8.66 -7.32 23.60
CA THR A 7 -7.58 -8.31 23.55
C THR A 7 -7.30 -8.70 22.10
N HIS A 8 -6.06 -8.60 21.69
CA HIS A 8 -5.59 -9.00 20.37
C HIS A 8 -4.19 -9.62 20.44
N ALA A 9 -3.78 -10.28 19.37
CA ALA A 9 -2.55 -11.07 19.34
C ALA A 9 -1.31 -10.30 19.79
N PHE A 10 -1.11 -9.06 19.32
CA PHE A 10 0.07 -8.26 19.69
C PHE A 10 0.14 -7.93 21.18
N ARG A 11 -1.00 -7.75 21.85
CA ARG A 11 -1.02 -7.59 23.30
C ARG A 11 -0.53 -8.86 24.02
N LEU A 12 -1.03 -10.00 23.59
CA LEU A 12 -0.63 -11.29 24.16
C LEU A 12 0.83 -11.62 23.90
N TRP A 13 1.33 -11.34 22.70
CA TRP A 13 2.76 -11.54 22.38
C TRP A 13 3.65 -10.60 23.19
N LYS A 14 3.26 -9.32 23.34
CA LYS A 14 4.01 -8.37 24.15
C LYS A 14 4.08 -8.81 25.62
N GLU A 15 2.95 -9.24 26.19
CA GLU A 15 2.87 -9.80 27.56
C GLU A 15 3.70 -11.08 27.72
N ALA A 16 3.82 -11.88 26.64
CA ALA A 16 4.67 -13.07 26.61
C ALA A 16 6.16 -12.78 26.36
N GLY A 17 6.58 -11.51 26.27
CA GLY A 17 7.96 -11.10 26.11
C GLY A 17 8.50 -11.11 24.69
N TYR A 18 7.62 -11.11 23.68
CA TYR A 18 8.03 -10.99 22.29
C TYR A 18 8.42 -9.53 21.96
N SER A 19 9.46 -9.38 21.15
CA SER A 19 9.69 -8.13 20.43
C SER A 19 8.63 -7.94 19.37
N THR A 20 8.00 -6.75 19.33
CA THR A 20 6.82 -6.52 18.49
C THR A 20 7.03 -5.37 17.52
N GLY A 21 6.63 -5.56 16.27
CA GLY A 21 6.76 -4.55 15.22
C GLY A 21 5.51 -4.39 14.36
N LEU A 22 5.27 -3.15 13.90
CA LEU A 22 4.33 -2.81 12.87
C LEU A 22 5.04 -1.94 11.83
N ILE A 23 5.13 -2.44 10.61
CA ILE A 23 5.79 -1.75 9.49
C ILE A 23 4.84 -1.73 8.31
N GLY A 24 4.53 -0.55 7.82
CA GLY A 24 3.64 -0.34 6.68
C GLY A 24 2.28 0.20 7.09
N LYS A 25 1.25 -0.07 6.27
CA LYS A 25 -0.06 0.53 6.41
C LYS A 25 -0.80 0.03 7.65
N ASN A 26 -1.24 0.97 8.48
CA ASN A 26 -2.03 0.70 9.67
C ASN A 26 -3.48 1.20 9.52
N HIS A 27 -4.43 0.27 9.64
CA HIS A 27 -5.86 0.58 9.70
C HIS A 27 -6.54 -0.08 10.93
N CYS A 28 -5.75 -0.56 11.88
CA CYS A 28 -6.25 -1.33 13.03
C CYS A 28 -6.09 -0.60 14.35
N PHE A 29 -4.95 0.06 14.55
CA PHE A 29 -4.55 0.60 15.85
C PHE A 29 -4.51 2.13 15.81
N GLU A 30 -5.25 2.78 16.69
CA GLU A 30 -5.26 4.25 16.86
C GLU A 30 -5.10 4.68 18.30
N GLN A 31 -5.40 3.77 19.24
CA GLN A 31 -5.38 4.12 20.65
C GLN A 31 -3.93 4.24 21.14
N GLU A 32 -3.67 5.23 21.96
CA GLU A 32 -2.34 5.48 22.54
C GLU A 32 -1.78 4.22 23.25
N ASP A 33 -2.66 3.46 23.91
CA ASP A 33 -2.25 2.24 24.61
C ASP A 33 -1.91 1.09 23.65
N ASP A 34 -2.51 1.05 22.46
CA ASP A 34 -2.13 0.07 21.44
C ASP A 34 -0.78 0.43 20.80
N LEU A 35 -0.52 1.74 20.62
CA LEU A 35 0.77 2.21 20.10
C LEU A 35 1.95 1.80 21.00
N LYS A 36 1.74 1.73 22.32
CA LYS A 36 2.75 1.30 23.29
C LYS A 36 3.07 -0.20 23.25
N LEU A 37 2.25 -0.99 22.53
CA LEU A 37 2.47 -2.43 22.39
C LEU A 37 3.58 -2.76 21.38
N PHE A 38 3.99 -1.79 20.56
CA PHE A 38 4.99 -2.03 19.51
C PHE A 38 6.33 -1.39 19.88
N ASP A 39 7.39 -2.18 19.83
CA ASP A 39 8.77 -1.71 19.99
C ASP A 39 9.19 -0.92 18.74
N VAL A 40 8.70 -1.36 17.59
CA VAL A 40 8.89 -0.71 16.30
C VAL A 40 7.52 -0.41 15.69
N TRP A 41 7.28 0.86 15.38
CA TRP A 41 6.08 1.29 14.67
C TRP A 41 6.46 2.28 13.57
N ASN A 42 6.29 1.88 12.33
CA ASN A 42 6.49 2.74 11.16
C ASN A 42 5.27 2.65 10.26
N ASP A 43 4.41 3.67 10.34
CA ASP A 43 3.24 3.77 9.48
C ASP A 43 3.66 4.36 8.13
N ILE A 44 3.49 3.58 7.08
CA ILE A 44 3.78 3.95 5.69
C ILE A 44 2.50 3.71 4.90
N SER A 45 1.87 4.80 4.50
CA SER A 45 0.59 4.76 3.81
C SER A 45 0.72 5.13 2.34
N HIS A 46 -0.42 5.11 1.64
CA HIS A 46 -0.51 5.59 0.26
C HIS A 46 0.01 7.02 0.11
N GLY A 47 0.55 7.32 -1.05
CA GLY A 47 1.07 8.65 -1.34
C GLY A 47 2.35 8.99 -0.59
N GLY A 48 3.02 7.99 -0.01
CA GLY A 48 4.30 8.16 0.64
C GLY A 48 4.25 8.91 1.97
N ASN A 49 3.08 9.00 2.61
CA ASN A 49 2.99 9.51 3.96
C ASN A 49 3.64 8.52 4.92
N GLU A 50 4.53 9.04 5.74
CA GLU A 50 5.30 8.30 6.72
C GLU A 50 5.14 8.93 8.08
N SER A 51 4.85 8.14 9.10
CA SER A 51 4.78 8.57 10.48
C SER A 51 5.26 7.48 11.43
N SER A 52 5.81 7.86 12.56
CA SER A 52 6.11 6.93 13.64
C SER A 52 5.90 7.61 14.98
N PRO A 53 5.14 7.01 15.88
CA PRO A 53 5.08 7.42 17.28
C PRO A 53 6.34 7.01 18.06
N THR A 54 7.15 6.09 17.53
CA THR A 54 8.37 5.61 18.19
C THR A 54 9.47 6.63 18.01
N LYS A 55 9.88 7.27 19.12
CA LYS A 55 10.95 8.27 19.09
C LYS A 55 12.30 7.61 18.79
N GLY A 56 13.08 8.26 17.92
CA GLY A 56 14.45 7.84 17.62
C GLY A 56 14.58 6.85 16.46
N MET A 57 13.52 6.58 15.74
CA MET A 57 13.59 5.77 14.53
C MET A 57 13.83 6.65 13.28
N GLU A 58 15.04 6.65 12.81
CA GLU A 58 15.49 7.33 11.57
C GLU A 58 15.36 6.40 10.35
N TRP A 59 14.26 5.65 10.25
CA TRP A 59 14.09 4.68 9.16
C TRP A 59 13.22 5.20 8.02
N PHE A 60 12.93 6.46 8.04
CA PHE A 60 12.17 7.11 6.99
C PHE A 60 13.05 7.51 5.81
N ARG A 61 12.39 7.74 4.67
CA ARG A 61 13.06 8.35 3.53
C ARG A 61 13.77 9.63 3.96
N PRO A 62 14.95 9.92 3.36
CA PRO A 62 15.52 11.26 3.43
C PRO A 62 14.50 12.31 2.98
N GLN A 63 14.64 13.56 3.43
CA GLN A 63 13.69 14.64 3.10
C GLN A 63 13.52 14.81 1.59
N GLU A 64 14.63 14.69 0.83
CA GLU A 64 14.65 14.77 -0.62
C GLU A 64 13.77 13.69 -1.29
N GLY A 65 13.85 12.45 -0.81
CA GLY A 65 13.01 11.34 -1.28
C GLY A 65 11.52 11.58 -0.95
N ARG A 66 11.21 12.09 0.24
CA ARG A 66 9.84 12.46 0.61
C ARG A 66 9.27 13.57 -0.28
N ASP A 67 10.08 14.55 -0.61
CA ASP A 67 9.69 15.66 -1.49
C ASP A 67 9.52 15.18 -2.94
N ALA A 68 10.35 14.23 -3.41
CA ALA A 68 10.21 13.60 -4.72
C ALA A 68 8.89 12.84 -4.83
N VAL A 69 8.52 12.03 -3.84
CA VAL A 69 7.24 11.33 -3.77
C VAL A 69 6.08 12.32 -3.82
N LYS A 70 6.10 13.36 -2.98
CA LYS A 70 5.05 14.38 -2.96
C LYS A 70 4.94 15.12 -4.28
N LYS A 71 6.06 15.40 -4.94
CA LYS A 71 6.09 16.05 -6.26
C LYS A 71 5.46 15.14 -7.31
N GLN A 72 5.79 13.85 -7.31
CA GLN A 72 5.21 12.88 -8.23
C GLN A 72 3.68 12.86 -8.10
N PHE A 73 3.14 12.72 -6.88
CA PHE A 73 1.70 12.73 -6.63
C PHE A 73 1.02 14.03 -7.04
N ARG A 74 1.69 15.19 -6.89
CA ARG A 74 1.15 16.48 -7.37
C ARG A 74 1.15 16.59 -8.89
N ASN A 75 2.12 15.98 -9.56
CA ASN A 75 2.25 16.02 -11.02
C ASN A 75 1.36 14.97 -11.70
N MET A 76 0.89 14.00 -10.96
CA MET A 76 -0.18 13.13 -11.41
C MET A 76 -1.42 14.00 -11.56
N GLN A 77 -1.69 14.44 -12.78
CA GLN A 77 -2.91 15.11 -13.18
C GLN A 77 -3.81 14.13 -13.90
N PRO A 78 -4.54 13.30 -13.20
CA PRO A 78 -5.59 12.57 -13.86
C PRO A 78 -6.73 13.52 -14.13
N GLN A 79 -7.40 13.37 -15.24
CA GLN A 79 -8.72 13.92 -15.45
C GLN A 79 -9.68 13.40 -14.36
N ASN A 80 -9.39 12.20 -13.85
CA ASN A 80 -10.03 11.61 -12.69
C ASN A 80 -8.94 11.19 -11.66
N PRO A 81 -8.76 11.90 -10.51
CA PRO A 81 -7.73 11.58 -9.52
C PRO A 81 -7.85 10.18 -8.91
N ARG A 82 -8.96 9.48 -9.14
CA ARG A 82 -9.21 8.13 -8.63
C ARG A 82 -8.70 7.02 -9.55
N PHE A 83 -8.38 7.36 -10.82
CA PHE A 83 -7.83 6.44 -11.83
C PHE A 83 -6.43 6.80 -12.26
N ALA A 84 -5.66 7.42 -11.38
CA ALA A 84 -4.29 7.74 -11.67
C ALA A 84 -3.46 6.46 -11.78
N TYR A 85 -2.91 6.22 -12.95
CA TYR A 85 -1.96 5.15 -13.21
C TYR A 85 -0.78 5.66 -14.03
N GLY A 86 0.34 4.96 -13.98
CA GLY A 86 1.51 5.32 -14.77
C GLY A 86 2.80 4.74 -14.22
N THR A 87 3.90 5.29 -14.71
CA THR A 87 5.24 4.89 -14.28
C THR A 87 5.91 5.96 -13.43
N THR A 88 6.90 5.54 -12.66
CA THR A 88 7.67 6.40 -11.75
C THR A 88 9.16 6.21 -11.95
N ASP A 89 9.91 7.32 -11.83
CA ASP A 89 11.38 7.33 -11.79
C ASP A 89 11.93 7.20 -10.36
N LEU A 90 11.07 7.04 -9.36
CA LEU A 90 11.53 6.85 -7.98
C LEU A 90 12.33 5.55 -7.89
N PRO A 91 13.50 5.57 -7.22
CA PRO A 91 14.23 4.34 -6.89
C PRO A 91 13.32 3.32 -6.20
N LEU A 92 13.52 2.03 -6.46
CA LEU A 92 12.68 0.97 -5.90
C LEU A 92 12.64 1.01 -4.37
N GLU A 93 13.78 1.30 -3.74
CA GLU A 93 13.92 1.45 -2.29
C GLU A 93 13.13 2.65 -1.72
N ASP A 94 12.82 3.64 -2.54
CA ASP A 94 12.04 4.82 -2.16
C ASP A 94 10.54 4.65 -2.43
N GLN A 95 10.13 3.64 -3.18
CA GLN A 95 8.71 3.30 -3.32
C GLN A 95 8.19 2.65 -2.04
N SER A 96 6.90 2.75 -1.77
CA SER A 96 6.32 2.31 -0.49
C SER A 96 6.65 0.86 -0.17
N SER A 97 6.51 -0.05 -1.15
CA SER A 97 6.81 -1.47 -0.94
C SER A 97 8.30 -1.72 -0.71
N GLY A 98 9.20 -1.08 -1.46
CA GLY A 98 10.65 -1.19 -1.24
C GLY A 98 11.09 -0.67 0.13
N LEU A 99 10.53 0.48 0.54
CA LEU A 99 10.81 1.05 1.87
C LEU A 99 10.36 0.11 2.99
N ILE A 100 9.15 -0.45 2.89
CA ILE A 100 8.62 -1.42 3.85
C ILE A 100 9.52 -2.65 3.92
N THR A 101 9.94 -3.16 2.77
CA THR A 101 10.86 -4.31 2.68
C THR A 101 12.20 -4.02 3.37
N GLY A 102 12.82 -2.89 3.08
CA GLY A 102 14.09 -2.50 3.73
C GLY A 102 13.96 -2.37 5.25
N GLN A 103 12.85 -1.82 5.73
CA GLN A 103 12.60 -1.72 7.18
C GLN A 103 12.29 -3.08 7.81
N THR A 104 11.55 -3.94 7.10
CA THR A 104 11.26 -5.30 7.51
C THR A 104 12.54 -6.11 7.65
N THR A 105 13.41 -6.08 6.65
CA THR A 105 14.72 -6.76 6.68
C THR A 105 15.55 -6.31 7.88
N ARG A 106 15.59 -5.00 8.13
CA ARG A 106 16.31 -4.44 9.29
C ARG A 106 15.74 -4.93 10.61
N PHE A 107 14.41 -4.99 10.75
CA PHE A 107 13.76 -5.54 11.95
C PHE A 107 14.14 -7.00 12.15
N LEU A 108 14.06 -7.81 11.09
CA LEU A 108 14.42 -9.23 11.15
C LEU A 108 15.88 -9.44 11.55
N GLU A 109 16.82 -8.67 10.99
CA GLU A 109 18.23 -8.73 11.35
C GLU A 109 18.49 -8.39 12.83
N GLN A 110 17.76 -7.43 13.38
CA GLN A 110 17.91 -7.00 14.77
C GLN A 110 17.29 -7.96 15.78
N HIS A 111 16.23 -8.68 15.39
CA HIS A 111 15.44 -9.52 16.30
C HIS A 111 15.52 -11.03 16.01
N LYS A 112 16.36 -11.47 15.09
CA LYS A 112 16.47 -12.87 14.65
C LYS A 112 16.80 -13.87 15.77
N ASP A 113 17.43 -13.42 16.84
CA ASP A 113 17.91 -14.27 17.93
C ASP A 113 16.94 -14.28 19.14
N GLU A 114 15.78 -13.68 19.02
CA GLU A 114 14.76 -13.60 20.07
C GLU A 114 13.35 -13.84 19.51
N PRO A 115 12.38 -14.21 20.36
CA PRO A 115 11.00 -14.30 19.91
C PRO A 115 10.48 -12.94 19.45
N PHE A 116 9.94 -12.86 18.25
CA PHE A 116 9.32 -11.64 17.73
C PHE A 116 7.98 -11.91 17.08
N ALA A 117 7.19 -10.84 16.97
CA ALA A 117 5.96 -10.77 16.20
C ALA A 117 5.95 -9.50 15.37
N LEU A 118 5.91 -9.63 14.07
CA LEU A 118 5.96 -8.52 13.12
C LEU A 118 4.72 -8.50 12.24
N TRP A 119 4.08 -7.34 12.16
CA TRP A 119 3.07 -7.03 11.15
C TRP A 119 3.73 -6.25 10.02
N VAL A 120 3.81 -6.86 8.84
CA VAL A 120 4.22 -6.20 7.61
C VAL A 120 2.98 -5.97 6.76
N SER A 121 2.74 -4.72 6.37
CA SER A 121 1.53 -4.34 5.64
C SER A 121 1.86 -3.41 4.48
N PHE A 122 1.80 -3.96 3.27
CA PHE A 122 2.00 -3.18 2.06
C PHE A 122 0.74 -2.40 1.70
N PRO A 123 0.85 -1.09 1.36
CA PRO A 123 -0.27 -0.33 0.80
C PRO A 123 -0.61 -0.75 -0.63
N ASP A 124 0.40 -1.19 -1.37
CA ASP A 124 0.24 -1.66 -2.75
C ASP A 124 -0.57 -2.99 -2.81
N PRO A 125 -1.30 -3.24 -3.88
CA PRO A 125 -1.49 -2.47 -5.11
C PRO A 125 -2.71 -1.52 -5.07
N HIS A 126 -2.88 -0.73 -4.02
CA HIS A 126 -3.93 0.28 -3.92
C HIS A 126 -3.61 1.49 -4.83
N GLU A 127 -4.65 2.21 -5.26
CA GLU A 127 -4.46 3.45 -6.02
C GLU A 127 -3.69 4.53 -5.22
N PRO A 128 -3.00 5.44 -5.89
CA PRO A 128 -2.75 5.52 -7.33
C PRO A 128 -1.79 4.43 -7.83
N TRP A 129 -2.09 3.87 -9.01
CA TRP A 129 -1.32 2.77 -9.57
C TRP A 129 -0.05 3.26 -10.27
N MET A 130 1.00 3.39 -9.49
CA MET A 130 2.30 3.88 -9.95
C MET A 130 3.38 2.84 -9.68
N VAL A 131 4.14 2.50 -10.69
CA VAL A 131 5.20 1.49 -10.61
C VAL A 131 6.39 1.88 -11.46
N ALA A 132 7.60 1.38 -11.15
CA ALA A 132 8.76 1.58 -12.01
C ALA A 132 8.48 1.02 -13.41
N GLU A 133 9.00 1.72 -14.43
CA GLU A 133 8.76 1.37 -15.84
C GLU A 133 9.13 -0.08 -16.18
N GLU A 134 10.21 -0.60 -15.57
CA GLU A 134 10.64 -1.99 -15.76
C GLU A 134 9.58 -3.01 -15.35
N TYR A 135 8.78 -2.73 -14.33
CA TYR A 135 7.68 -3.60 -13.89
C TYR A 135 6.44 -3.42 -14.76
N ALA A 136 6.09 -2.18 -15.13
CA ALA A 136 4.98 -1.92 -16.06
C ALA A 136 5.22 -2.59 -17.41
N ALA A 137 6.43 -2.55 -17.93
CA ALA A 137 6.82 -3.16 -19.20
C ALA A 137 6.68 -4.70 -19.24
N MET A 138 6.63 -5.36 -18.08
CA MET A 138 6.38 -6.81 -18.02
C MET A 138 4.96 -7.19 -18.42
N PHE A 139 4.02 -6.24 -18.36
CA PHE A 139 2.60 -6.44 -18.62
C PHE A 139 2.10 -5.49 -19.73
N PRO A 140 2.50 -5.70 -21.00
CA PRO A 140 2.08 -4.84 -22.09
C PRO A 140 0.54 -4.84 -22.21
N PRO A 141 -0.09 -3.65 -22.31
CA PRO A 141 -1.56 -3.52 -22.33
C PRO A 141 -2.25 -4.38 -23.39
N ASP A 142 -1.62 -4.56 -24.55
CA ASP A 142 -2.13 -5.37 -25.66
C ASP A 142 -2.14 -6.89 -25.40
N LYS A 143 -1.56 -7.33 -24.29
CA LYS A 143 -1.50 -8.75 -23.88
C LYS A 143 -2.28 -9.04 -22.61
N ILE A 144 -3.01 -8.06 -22.10
CA ILE A 144 -3.81 -8.22 -20.89
C ILE A 144 -5.20 -8.71 -21.28
N ASP A 145 -5.60 -9.83 -20.71
CA ASP A 145 -6.97 -10.31 -20.76
C ASP A 145 -7.77 -9.68 -19.61
N LEU A 146 -8.71 -8.81 -19.92
CA LEU A 146 -9.60 -8.26 -18.89
C LEU A 146 -10.56 -9.34 -18.40
N PRO A 147 -10.91 -9.32 -17.10
CA PRO A 147 -11.95 -10.20 -16.61
C PRO A 147 -13.26 -9.95 -17.37
N PRO A 148 -14.05 -11.00 -17.63
CA PRO A 148 -15.32 -10.84 -18.31
C PRO A 148 -16.22 -9.92 -17.49
N TRP A 149 -16.76 -8.91 -18.13
CA TRP A 149 -17.76 -8.05 -17.53
C TRP A 149 -18.98 -7.94 -18.46
N ARG A 150 -20.11 -7.59 -17.90
CA ARG A 150 -21.35 -7.45 -18.63
C ARG A 150 -21.88 -6.03 -18.51
N GLU A 151 -22.26 -5.43 -19.61
CA GLU A 151 -22.91 -4.13 -19.62
C GLU A 151 -24.11 -4.13 -18.64
N GLY A 152 -24.18 -3.12 -17.80
CA GLY A 152 -25.21 -2.98 -16.78
C GLY A 152 -25.10 -3.92 -15.58
N GLU A 153 -24.00 -4.66 -15.39
CA GLU A 153 -23.88 -5.59 -14.26
C GLU A 153 -23.95 -4.90 -12.89
N PHE A 154 -23.59 -3.60 -12.82
CA PHE A 154 -23.70 -2.80 -11.61
C PHE A 154 -25.02 -2.01 -11.51
N ASP A 155 -25.88 -2.06 -12.53
CA ASP A 155 -27.23 -1.46 -12.48
C ASP A 155 -28.26 -2.41 -11.83
N ASP A 156 -27.92 -3.69 -11.76
CA ASP A 156 -28.76 -4.74 -11.21
C ASP A 156 -28.77 -4.68 -9.67
N GLU A 157 -29.96 -4.81 -9.07
CA GLU A 157 -30.11 -4.88 -7.61
C GLU A 157 -29.35 -6.06 -6.97
N ARG A 158 -28.98 -7.07 -7.74
CA ARG A 158 -28.15 -8.20 -7.31
C ARG A 158 -26.70 -7.82 -7.09
N ALA A 159 -26.21 -6.74 -7.68
CA ALA A 159 -24.88 -6.22 -7.40
C ALA A 159 -24.85 -5.61 -5.99
N PRO A 160 -23.82 -5.89 -5.16
CA PRO A 160 -23.70 -5.28 -3.84
C PRO A 160 -23.78 -3.75 -3.94
N GLU A 161 -24.57 -3.13 -3.07
CA GLU A 161 -24.77 -1.67 -3.06
C GLU A 161 -23.44 -0.90 -3.06
N ARG A 162 -22.47 -1.36 -2.27
CA ARG A 162 -21.14 -0.76 -2.24
C ARG A 162 -20.47 -0.73 -3.62
N ASN A 163 -20.57 -1.82 -4.39
CA ASN A 163 -19.97 -1.90 -5.72
C ASN A 163 -20.66 -0.97 -6.71
N ARG A 164 -21.99 -0.88 -6.65
CA ARG A 164 -22.77 0.06 -7.47
C ARG A 164 -22.40 1.52 -7.18
N VAL A 165 -22.27 1.85 -5.89
CA VAL A 165 -21.86 3.20 -5.47
C VAL A 165 -20.45 3.51 -5.92
N LEU A 166 -19.50 2.59 -5.72
CA LEU A 166 -18.11 2.77 -6.15
C LEU A 166 -17.99 2.91 -7.66
N TYR A 167 -18.67 2.07 -8.43
CA TYR A 167 -18.68 2.13 -9.88
C TYR A 167 -19.11 3.52 -10.39
N LYS A 168 -20.22 4.05 -9.87
CA LYS A 168 -20.71 5.39 -10.21
C LYS A 168 -19.79 6.50 -9.72
N MET A 169 -19.26 6.38 -8.49
CA MET A 169 -18.35 7.37 -7.93
C MET A 169 -17.03 7.45 -8.69
N LEU A 170 -16.57 6.33 -9.23
CA LEU A 170 -15.31 6.24 -9.95
C LEU A 170 -15.46 6.67 -11.43
N GLY A 171 -16.69 6.74 -11.96
CA GLY A 171 -16.92 7.14 -13.35
C GLY A 171 -16.34 6.14 -14.35
N ILE A 172 -16.29 4.86 -14.01
CA ILE A 172 -15.68 3.81 -14.86
C ILE A 172 -16.36 3.72 -16.23
N GLU A 173 -17.63 4.09 -16.31
CA GLU A 173 -18.39 4.12 -17.57
C GLU A 173 -17.84 5.12 -18.60
N GLU A 174 -17.11 6.13 -18.13
CA GLU A 174 -16.56 7.20 -18.96
C GLU A 174 -15.11 6.92 -19.39
N GLU A 175 -14.48 5.89 -18.81
CA GLU A 175 -13.09 5.56 -19.11
C GLU A 175 -12.93 4.82 -20.44
N SER A 176 -11.87 5.15 -21.15
CA SER A 176 -11.54 4.46 -22.39
C SER A 176 -11.03 3.04 -22.11
N SER A 177 -11.19 2.13 -23.06
CA SER A 177 -10.59 0.79 -22.95
C SER A 177 -9.07 0.86 -22.80
N GLU A 178 -8.42 1.85 -23.44
CA GLU A 178 -6.98 2.08 -23.34
C GLU A 178 -6.56 2.42 -21.92
N ASP A 179 -7.31 3.29 -21.23
CA ASP A 179 -7.05 3.65 -19.84
C ASP A 179 -7.19 2.45 -18.91
N ILE A 180 -8.21 1.62 -19.13
CA ILE A 180 -8.41 0.40 -18.33
C ILE A 180 -7.26 -0.60 -18.51
N TYR A 181 -6.80 -0.81 -19.74
CA TYR A 181 -5.64 -1.67 -20.01
C TYR A 181 -4.35 -1.09 -19.42
N GLY A 182 -4.14 0.22 -19.53
CA GLY A 182 -3.01 0.91 -18.91
C GLY A 182 -2.99 0.79 -17.39
N LEU A 183 -4.15 0.97 -16.76
CA LEU A 183 -4.34 0.78 -15.33
C LEU A 183 -4.02 -0.66 -14.91
N MET A 184 -4.55 -1.65 -15.63
CA MET A 184 -4.29 -3.06 -15.34
C MET A 184 -2.82 -3.42 -15.50
N ALA A 185 -2.12 -2.86 -16.49
CA ALA A 185 -0.68 -3.02 -16.66
C ALA A 185 0.10 -2.50 -15.43
N ALA A 186 -0.23 -1.30 -14.97
CA ALA A 186 0.37 -0.71 -13.77
C ALA A 186 0.04 -1.55 -12.52
N TYR A 187 -1.21 -1.97 -12.36
CA TYR A 187 -1.64 -2.83 -11.25
C TYR A 187 -0.83 -4.14 -11.20
N PHE A 188 -0.72 -4.86 -12.31
CA PHE A 188 0.06 -6.10 -12.35
C PHE A 188 1.55 -5.84 -12.11
N GLY A 189 2.08 -4.73 -12.63
CA GLY A 189 3.45 -4.30 -12.34
C GLY A 189 3.68 -4.08 -10.86
N MET A 190 2.75 -3.41 -10.15
CA MET A 190 2.82 -3.23 -8.69
C MET A 190 2.75 -4.57 -7.94
N VAL A 191 1.86 -5.48 -8.35
CA VAL A 191 1.79 -6.84 -7.78
C VAL A 191 3.11 -7.58 -7.97
N ARG A 192 3.71 -7.48 -9.15
CA ARG A 192 5.00 -8.11 -9.43
C ARG A 192 6.13 -7.50 -8.59
N PHE A 193 6.18 -6.18 -8.47
CA PHE A 193 7.15 -5.51 -7.62
C PHE A 193 7.00 -5.92 -6.14
N MET A 194 5.76 -6.00 -5.65
CA MET A 194 5.49 -6.46 -4.30
C MET A 194 5.91 -7.93 -4.08
N ASP A 195 5.73 -8.80 -5.09
CA ASP A 195 6.19 -10.19 -5.07
C ASP A 195 7.72 -10.27 -4.95
N ASP A 196 8.46 -9.41 -5.66
CA ASP A 196 9.92 -9.32 -5.54
C ASP A 196 10.38 -8.72 -4.18
N CYS A 197 9.50 -8.02 -3.46
CA CYS A 197 9.75 -7.50 -2.12
C CYS A 197 9.59 -8.56 -1.01
N LEU A 198 8.93 -9.67 -1.27
CA LEU A 198 8.64 -10.74 -0.29
C LEU A 198 9.70 -11.83 -0.31
#